data_4f5c0d5528f99eaaf769f20cdec8c425
#
_entry.id   4f5c0d5528f99eaaf769f20cdec8c425
#
_cell.length_a   1.000
_cell.length_b   1.000
_cell.length_c   1.000
_cell.angle_alpha   90.00
_cell.angle_beta   90.00
_cell.angle_gamma   90.00
#
_symmetry.space_group_name_H-M   'P 1'
#
loop_
_entity.id
_entity.type
_entity.pdbx_description
1 polymer ?
#
loop_
_entity_poly.entity_id
_entity_poly.type
_entity_poly.pdbx_seq_one_letter_code
_entity_poly.pdbx_strand_id
1 'polypeptide(L)'
;YVESHVYSIVREYVGHGVGAQMHESPEIPNYGHPGRGPRLLRGMTLAIEPMVNAGSAAIQQMSDGWTVKTLDGKWAAHYENSILITDGEPEILTAPAI
;
A
#
# COMPACT_ATOMS: atom_id res chain seq x y z
N TYR A 1 6.84 10.74 -2.32
CA TYR A 1 6.00 11.44 -3.32
C TYR A 1 4.74 12.03 -2.68
N VAL A 2 3.92 11.19 -2.05
CA VAL A 2 2.63 11.61 -1.46
C VAL A 2 2.83 12.69 -0.39
N GLU A 3 3.76 12.47 0.53
CA GLU A 3 4.01 13.41 1.63
C GLU A 3 4.57 14.74 1.12
N SER A 4 5.31 14.74 0.04
CA SER A 4 5.83 15.98 -0.59
C SER A 4 4.71 16.81 -1.21
N HIS A 5 3.52 16.25 -1.42
CA HIS A 5 2.33 16.93 -1.94
C HIS A 5 1.32 17.27 -0.83
N VAL A 6 1.80 17.31 0.42
CA VAL A 6 1.01 17.73 1.60
C VAL A 6 -0.10 16.73 1.98
N TYR A 7 0.00 15.49 1.54
CA TYR A 7 -0.87 14.41 1.98
C TYR A 7 -0.14 13.52 2.97
N SER A 8 -0.88 12.72 3.73
CA SER A 8 -0.33 11.78 4.69
C SER A 8 -0.55 10.34 4.24
N ILE A 9 0.36 9.47 4.65
CA ILE A 9 0.28 8.02 4.42
C ILE A 9 -0.11 7.34 5.72
N VAL A 10 -1.13 6.50 5.66
CA VAL A 10 -1.50 5.63 6.78
C VAL A 10 -0.40 4.58 6.97
N ARG A 11 0.09 4.43 8.21
CA ARG A 11 1.23 3.57 8.52
C ARG A 11 0.85 2.19 9.04
N GLU A 12 -0.33 2.06 9.62
CA GLU A 12 -0.81 0.81 10.24
C GLU A 12 -1.18 -0.26 9.24
N TYR A 13 -1.46 0.12 8.00
CA TYR A 13 -1.79 -0.79 6.91
C TYR A 13 -0.71 -0.71 5.84
N VAL A 14 -0.24 -1.88 5.41
CA VAL A 14 0.87 -2.00 4.46
C VAL A 14 0.50 -2.97 3.35
N GLY A 15 1.21 -2.88 2.23
CA GLY A 15 1.13 -3.89 1.18
C GLY A 15 1.82 -5.18 1.62
N HIS A 16 1.75 -6.20 0.79
CA HIS A 16 2.21 -7.54 1.17
C HIS A 16 2.57 -8.36 -0.07
N GLY A 17 3.31 -9.44 0.14
CA GLY A 17 3.46 -10.49 -0.86
C GLY A 17 2.13 -11.18 -1.12
N VAL A 18 1.95 -11.68 -2.33
CA VAL A 18 0.79 -12.46 -2.75
C VAL A 18 1.25 -13.71 -3.47
N GLY A 19 0.69 -14.85 -3.12
CA GLY A 19 1.05 -16.10 -3.75
C GLY A 19 0.00 -17.16 -3.48
N ALA A 20 0.41 -18.31 -2.98
CA ALA A 20 -0.53 -19.37 -2.59
C ALA A 20 -1.50 -18.88 -1.52
N GLN A 21 -1.09 -17.90 -0.72
CA GLN A 21 -1.95 -17.22 0.25
C GLN A 21 -2.16 -15.77 -0.17
N MET A 22 -3.29 -15.19 0.26
CA MET A 22 -3.61 -13.79 -0.05
C MET A 22 -2.59 -12.83 0.57
N HIS A 23 -2.10 -13.13 1.76
CA HIS A 23 -1.12 -12.30 2.46
C HIS A 23 0.11 -13.14 2.77
N GLU A 24 1.21 -12.78 2.15
CA GLU A 24 2.52 -13.42 2.35
C GLU A 24 3.57 -12.35 2.61
N SER A 25 4.72 -12.76 3.16
CA SER A 25 5.87 -11.86 3.25
C SER A 25 6.42 -11.56 1.84
N PRO A 26 7.11 -10.42 1.66
CA PRO A 26 7.40 -9.42 2.69
C PRO A 26 6.24 -8.45 2.90
N GLU A 27 6.27 -7.72 4.03
CA GLU A 27 5.46 -6.51 4.18
C GLU A 27 5.99 -5.41 3.28
N ILE A 28 5.10 -4.63 2.68
CA ILE A 28 5.43 -3.54 1.76
C ILE A 28 4.86 -2.24 2.30
N PRO A 29 5.59 -1.55 3.18
CA PRO A 29 5.14 -0.24 3.67
C PRO A 29 5.00 0.76 2.52
N ASN A 30 4.10 1.71 2.70
CA ASN A 30 3.87 2.78 1.73
C ASN A 30 4.71 4.03 2.04
N TYR A 31 5.59 3.93 3.02
CA TYR A 31 6.51 4.98 3.45
C TYR A 31 7.91 4.39 3.63
N GLY A 32 8.91 5.25 3.73
CA GLY A 32 10.29 4.82 3.96
C GLY A 32 11.25 5.52 3.01
N HIS A 33 12.49 5.05 3.03
CA HIS A 33 13.55 5.60 2.19
C HIS A 33 13.77 4.73 0.96
N PRO A 34 13.82 5.33 -0.25
CA PRO A 34 14.11 4.58 -1.46
C PRO A 34 15.44 3.84 -1.38
N GLY A 35 15.52 2.67 -2.01
CA GLY A 35 16.74 1.87 -2.07
C GLY A 35 17.07 1.10 -0.80
N ARG A 36 16.17 1.06 0.16
CA ARG A 36 16.35 0.33 1.43
C ARG A 36 15.26 -0.71 1.62
N GLY A 37 15.49 -1.65 2.53
CA GLY A 37 14.55 -2.71 2.88
C GLY A 37 14.88 -4.03 2.17
N PRO A 38 13.94 -4.99 2.20
CA PRO A 38 14.13 -6.29 1.56
C PRO A 38 14.37 -6.15 0.05
N ARG A 39 15.24 -7.01 -0.47
CA ARG A 39 15.50 -7.05 -1.91
C ARG A 39 14.31 -7.66 -2.63
N LEU A 40 13.81 -6.98 -3.66
CA LEU A 40 12.77 -7.51 -4.53
C LEU A 40 13.40 -8.41 -5.59
N LEU A 41 12.95 -9.64 -5.64
CA LEU A 41 13.46 -10.65 -6.56
C LEU A 41 12.47 -10.88 -7.69
N ARG A 42 13.01 -11.13 -8.89
CA ARG A 42 12.20 -11.48 -10.06
C ARG A 42 11.26 -12.64 -9.74
N GLY A 43 10.02 -12.53 -10.15
CA GLY A 43 8.98 -13.53 -9.91
C GLY A 43 8.15 -13.31 -8.67
N MET A 44 8.56 -12.36 -7.78
CA MET A 44 7.71 -11.99 -6.66
C MET A 44 6.44 -11.29 -7.15
N THR A 45 5.32 -11.62 -6.52
CA THR A 45 4.05 -10.90 -6.70
C THR A 45 3.72 -10.17 -5.41
N LEU A 46 3.42 -8.87 -5.53
CA LEU A 46 3.21 -7.98 -4.39
C LEU A 46 1.91 -7.21 -4.57
N ALA A 47 1.23 -6.96 -3.45
CA ALA A 47 0.13 -5.99 -3.41
C ALA A 47 0.68 -4.65 -2.89
N ILE A 48 0.56 -3.62 -3.70
CA ILE A 48 0.91 -2.25 -3.35
C ILE A 48 -0.41 -1.53 -3.11
N GLU A 49 -0.64 -1.10 -1.87
CA GLU A 49 -1.98 -0.64 -1.48
C GLU A 49 -1.96 0.57 -0.54
N PRO A 50 -1.45 1.72 -0.99
CA PRO A 50 -1.40 2.90 -0.14
C PRO A 50 -2.78 3.41 0.25
N MET A 51 -2.89 3.84 1.49
CA MET A 51 -4.00 4.62 2.00
C MET A 51 -3.51 6.04 2.23
N VAL A 52 -4.14 7.00 1.58
CA VAL A 52 -3.71 8.40 1.56
C VAL A 52 -4.77 9.25 2.22
N ASN A 53 -4.37 10.05 3.22
CA ASN A 53 -5.25 10.97 3.93
C ASN A 53 -4.98 12.41 3.51
N ALA A 54 -6.04 13.19 3.34
CA ALA A 54 -5.92 14.62 3.05
C ALA A 54 -5.38 15.40 4.26
N GLY A 55 -5.63 14.91 5.46
CA GLY A 55 -5.14 15.51 6.71
C GLY A 55 -4.01 14.71 7.34
N SER A 56 -4.11 14.46 8.64
CA SER A 56 -3.10 13.70 9.38
C SER A 56 -3.18 12.20 9.06
N ALA A 57 -2.10 11.48 9.33
CA ALA A 57 -2.03 10.04 9.09
C ALA A 57 -2.83 9.22 10.11
N ALA A 58 -3.29 9.82 11.19
CA ALA A 58 -3.99 9.11 12.26
C ALA A 58 -5.34 8.58 11.79
N ILE A 59 -5.63 7.35 12.16
CA ILE A 59 -6.87 6.64 11.83
C ILE A 59 -7.50 6.07 13.09
N GLN A 60 -8.77 5.66 12.98
CA GLN A 60 -9.46 4.92 14.02
C GLN A 60 -10.22 3.75 13.42
N GLN A 61 -10.12 2.60 14.07
CA GLN A 61 -10.94 1.44 13.73
C GLN A 61 -12.24 1.51 14.54
N MET A 62 -13.36 1.33 13.85
CA MET A 62 -14.68 1.40 14.48
C MET A 62 -15.00 0.12 15.25
N SER A 63 -16.07 0.17 16.07
CA SER A 63 -16.46 -0.93 16.94
C SER A 63 -16.87 -2.19 16.19
N ASP A 64 -17.22 -2.10 14.92
CA ASP A 64 -17.49 -3.27 14.08
C ASP A 64 -16.24 -4.10 13.77
N GLY A 65 -15.03 -3.61 14.12
CA GLY A 65 -13.76 -4.25 13.84
C GLY A 65 -13.35 -4.24 12.38
N TRP A 66 -14.11 -3.56 11.54
CA TRP A 66 -13.95 -3.58 10.08
C TRP A 66 -13.75 -2.18 9.49
N THR A 67 -14.62 -1.24 9.85
CA THR A 67 -14.60 0.12 9.32
C THR A 67 -13.43 0.91 9.89
N VAL A 68 -12.66 1.55 9.02
CA VAL A 68 -11.55 2.43 9.38
C VAL A 68 -11.86 3.82 8.86
N LYS A 69 -11.71 4.82 9.73
CA LYS A 69 -11.93 6.23 9.39
C LYS A 69 -10.72 7.06 9.74
N THR A 70 -10.57 8.20 9.05
CA THR A 70 -9.60 9.21 9.46
C THR A 70 -10.00 9.79 10.82
N LEU A 71 -9.00 10.03 11.68
CA LEU A 71 -9.27 10.56 13.01
C LEU A 71 -9.76 12.02 12.95
N ASP A 72 -9.27 12.81 11.99
CA ASP A 72 -9.63 14.22 11.82
C ASP A 72 -10.86 14.46 10.93
N GLY A 73 -11.46 13.41 10.41
CA GLY A 73 -12.67 13.50 9.57
C GLY A 73 -12.42 14.00 8.15
N LYS A 74 -11.17 14.24 7.77
CA LYS A 74 -10.84 14.66 6.40
C LYS A 74 -10.85 13.48 5.44
N TRP A 75 -10.85 13.76 4.15
CA TRP A 75 -10.97 12.74 3.12
C TRP A 75 -9.76 11.81 3.08
N ALA A 76 -10.01 10.58 2.64
CA ALA A 76 -9.00 9.56 2.42
C ALA A 76 -9.32 8.78 1.15
N ALA A 77 -8.29 8.18 0.57
CA ALA A 77 -8.43 7.30 -0.59
C ALA A 77 -7.51 6.10 -0.43
N HIS A 78 -7.96 4.95 -0.91
CA HIS A 78 -7.20 3.71 -0.98
C HIS A 78 -7.18 3.24 -2.43
N TYR A 79 -6.00 2.82 -2.89
CA TYR A 79 -5.84 2.25 -4.23
C TYR A 79 -4.86 1.10 -4.17
N GLU A 80 -5.23 -0.01 -4.77
CA GLU A 80 -4.44 -1.24 -4.72
C GLU A 80 -4.19 -1.81 -6.10
N ASN A 81 -2.95 -2.24 -6.34
CA ASN A 81 -2.61 -3.07 -7.48
C ASN A 81 -1.74 -4.23 -7.04
N SER A 82 -1.91 -5.37 -7.68
CA SER A 82 -0.95 -6.47 -7.62
C SER A 82 0.03 -6.32 -8.77
N ILE A 83 1.32 -6.46 -8.47
CA ILE A 83 2.38 -6.33 -9.45
C ILE A 83 3.27 -7.56 -9.45
N LEU A 84 3.92 -7.81 -10.60
CA LEU A 84 4.94 -8.83 -10.77
C LEU A 84 6.30 -8.15 -10.89
N ILE A 85 7.26 -8.59 -10.08
CA ILE A 85 8.64 -8.12 -10.17
C ILE A 85 9.34 -8.85 -11.31
N THR A 86 9.91 -8.08 -12.23
CA THR A 86 10.61 -8.57 -13.43
C THR A 86 12.05 -8.10 -13.42
N ASP A 87 12.83 -8.45 -14.45
CA ASP A 87 14.19 -7.93 -14.62
C ASP A 87 14.21 -6.45 -15.02
N GLY A 88 13.10 -5.93 -15.52
CA GLY A 88 12.92 -4.53 -15.90
C GLY A 88 11.88 -3.85 -15.03
N GLU A 89 10.96 -3.12 -15.66
CA GLU A 89 9.87 -2.47 -14.95
C GLU A 89 8.87 -3.50 -14.44
N PRO A 90 8.25 -3.29 -13.27
CA PRO A 90 7.22 -4.18 -12.75
C PRO A 90 6.02 -4.22 -13.71
N GLU A 91 5.40 -5.38 -13.79
CA GLU A 91 4.16 -5.56 -14.54
C GLU A 91 2.97 -5.40 -13.61
N ILE A 92 2.02 -4.56 -13.99
CA ILE A 92 0.77 -4.39 -13.24
C ILE A 92 -0.20 -5.50 -13.67
N LEU A 93 -0.46 -6.44 -12.77
CA LEU A 93 -1.33 -7.59 -13.04
C LEU A 93 -2.81 -7.25 -13.00
N THR A 94 -3.19 -6.21 -12.26
CA THR A 94 -4.57 -5.79 -12.03
C THR A 94 -4.93 -4.51 -12.79
N ALA A 95 -4.20 -4.19 -13.87
CA ALA A 95 -4.52 -3.05 -14.71
C ALA A 95 -5.91 -3.21 -15.32
N PRO A 96 -6.70 -2.11 -15.43
CA PRO A 96 -8.00 -2.18 -16.08
C PRO A 96 -7.87 -2.63 -17.53
N ALA A 97 -8.74 -3.54 -17.96
CA ALA A 97 -8.92 -3.85 -19.37
C ALA A 97 -9.76 -2.72 -19.98
N ILE A 98 -9.22 -2.06 -20.98
CA ILE A 98 -9.91 -0.96 -21.66
C ILE A 98 -10.35 -1.42 -23.04
#